data_c4425bce7f129df50e04888c20cdfd3b
#
_entry.id   c4425bce7f129df50e04888c20cdfd3b
#
_cell.length_a   1.000
_cell.length_b   1.000
_cell.length_c   1.000
_cell.angle_alpha   90.00
_cell.angle_beta   90.00
_cell.angle_gamma   90.00
#
_symmetry.space_group_name_H-M   'P 1'
#
loop_
_entity.id
_entity.type
_entity.pdbx_description
1 polymer ?
#
loop_
_entity_poly.entity_id
_entity_poly.type
_entity_poly.pdbx_seq_one_letter_code
_entity_poly.pdbx_strand_id
1 'polypeptide(L)'
;MSGATASPTLEELPLRPELVGERPYGAPQLDVAVCLNVNENPYPPSEQVISEIAAAVAEAGRSMNRYPERDALALRGDLARYLGHGLSAEQIWAANGSNEVMLHVLLAFAGPGRRVLSFAPTYSMYPEYARDTHSEWCTVPRRDDFTVDPDAAAAAVLQARPDVVLITSPNNPTGTAVSLETIRAICDVAPGVVVIDEAYYEFARFGTPSALELLPHYPRLAVSRTMSKAFAFAAGRLGYLAAAPAFIEALRIVRLPYHLSALTQAAARVALAHAPEMLAKVDQLRRARDDLASWLAGQGLQVADSDANFVLFGRFDDRHAVWQALLDRGVLIRETGPDGWLRVSAGTPTEMQAFKDALTAVLRTAIEKENP
;
A
#
# COMPACT_ATOMS: atom_id res chain seq x y z
N MET A 1 -6.55 40.90 -34.89
CA MET A 1 -6.88 40.63 -33.48
C MET A 1 -7.06 39.13 -33.34
N SER A 2 -6.04 38.43 -32.86
CA SER A 2 -6.15 36.99 -32.55
C SER A 2 -6.88 36.90 -31.23
N GLY A 3 -8.15 36.52 -31.27
CA GLY A 3 -8.89 36.18 -30.06
C GLY A 3 -8.24 34.94 -29.44
N ALA A 4 -7.65 35.11 -28.27
CA ALA A 4 -7.24 33.97 -27.45
C ALA A 4 -8.52 33.17 -27.17
N THR A 5 -8.66 31.98 -27.77
CA THR A 5 -9.68 31.01 -27.38
C THR A 5 -9.43 30.64 -25.94
N ALA A 6 -10.43 30.80 -25.08
CA ALA A 6 -10.34 30.35 -23.69
C ALA A 6 -9.91 28.88 -23.66
N SER A 7 -9.02 28.52 -22.75
CA SER A 7 -8.63 27.10 -22.57
C SER A 7 -9.88 26.29 -22.20
N PRO A 8 -10.06 25.12 -22.82
CA PRO A 8 -11.21 24.26 -22.49
C PRO A 8 -11.19 23.85 -21.02
N THR A 9 -12.34 23.72 -20.40
CA THR A 9 -12.51 23.10 -19.09
C THR A 9 -12.42 21.58 -19.21
N LEU A 10 -12.26 20.89 -18.08
CA LEU A 10 -12.22 19.42 -18.07
C LEU A 10 -13.50 18.79 -18.67
N GLU A 11 -14.65 19.43 -18.43
CA GLU A 11 -15.96 18.98 -18.90
C GLU A 11 -16.13 19.14 -20.42
N GLU A 12 -15.36 20.03 -21.05
CA GLU A 12 -15.36 20.22 -22.50
C GLU A 12 -14.45 19.25 -23.25
N LEU A 13 -13.67 18.45 -22.54
CA LEU A 13 -12.83 17.40 -23.14
C LEU A 13 -13.64 16.11 -23.34
N PRO A 14 -13.38 15.34 -24.43
CA PRO A 14 -14.07 14.09 -24.72
C PRO A 14 -13.55 12.96 -23.81
N LEU A 15 -13.79 13.06 -22.50
CA LEU A 15 -13.42 12.03 -21.54
C LEU A 15 -14.22 10.73 -21.77
N ARG A 16 -13.63 9.62 -21.42
CA ARG A 16 -14.36 8.36 -21.32
C ARG A 16 -15.51 8.51 -20.31
N PRO A 17 -16.70 7.91 -20.57
CA PRO A 17 -17.88 8.10 -19.69
C PRO A 17 -17.62 7.82 -18.21
N GLU A 18 -16.83 6.78 -17.92
CA GLU A 18 -16.49 6.36 -16.55
C GLU A 18 -15.54 7.31 -15.81
N LEU A 19 -14.97 8.31 -16.50
CA LEU A 19 -14.11 9.34 -15.89
C LEU A 19 -14.85 10.68 -15.65
N VAL A 20 -16.06 10.81 -16.19
CA VAL A 20 -16.85 12.05 -16.03
C VAL A 20 -17.29 12.20 -14.57
N GLY A 21 -16.90 13.33 -13.95
CA GLY A 21 -17.19 13.60 -12.54
C GLY A 21 -16.18 13.00 -11.54
N GLU A 22 -15.23 12.18 -12.01
CA GLU A 22 -14.17 11.64 -11.16
C GLU A 22 -13.16 12.73 -10.76
N ARG A 23 -12.55 12.53 -9.60
CA ARG A 23 -11.50 13.43 -9.09
C ARG A 23 -10.17 12.66 -8.99
N PRO A 24 -9.02 13.33 -9.21
CA PRO A 24 -7.73 12.71 -9.05
C PRO A 24 -7.58 12.10 -7.65
N TYR A 25 -7.23 10.83 -7.57
CA TYR A 25 -6.90 10.18 -6.31
C TYR A 25 -5.64 10.80 -5.70
N GLY A 26 -5.68 11.09 -4.40
CA GLY A 26 -4.51 11.57 -3.66
C GLY A 26 -4.78 11.73 -2.17
N ALA A 27 -3.72 11.60 -1.38
CA ALA A 27 -3.72 12.03 0.01
C ALA A 27 -3.49 13.56 0.05
N PRO A 28 -4.11 14.29 0.99
CA PRO A 28 -3.76 15.69 1.20
C PRO A 28 -2.26 15.84 1.45
N GLN A 29 -1.64 16.78 0.72
CA GLN A 29 -0.26 17.22 0.92
C GLN A 29 -0.32 18.65 1.40
N LEU A 30 -0.24 18.84 2.72
CA LEU A 30 -0.35 20.13 3.39
C LEU A 30 0.95 20.42 4.14
N ASP A 31 1.36 21.68 4.15
CA ASP A 31 2.53 22.12 4.90
C ASP A 31 2.15 22.32 6.38
N VAL A 32 2.33 21.28 7.16
CA VAL A 32 2.04 21.25 8.60
C VAL A 32 3.18 20.60 9.38
N ALA A 33 3.23 20.86 10.67
CA ALA A 33 4.35 20.42 11.52
C ALA A 33 4.46 18.90 11.64
N VAL A 34 3.33 18.17 11.62
CA VAL A 34 3.29 16.71 11.84
C VAL A 34 2.44 16.05 10.78
N CYS A 35 3.06 15.24 9.93
CA CYS A 35 2.41 14.52 8.82
C CYS A 35 2.36 13.01 9.09
N LEU A 36 1.18 12.50 9.48
CA LEU A 36 0.94 11.11 9.83
C LEU A 36 -0.17 10.46 8.97
N ASN A 37 -0.32 10.92 7.72
CA ASN A 37 -1.46 10.57 6.85
C ASN A 37 -1.17 9.54 5.76
N VAL A 38 0.10 9.26 5.40
CA VAL A 38 0.45 8.45 4.21
C VAL A 38 1.29 7.20 4.50
N ASN A 39 1.43 6.83 5.78
CA ASN A 39 2.10 5.61 6.22
C ASN A 39 3.57 5.53 5.75
N GLU A 40 4.27 6.65 5.76
CA GLU A 40 5.70 6.71 5.50
C GLU A 40 6.51 6.24 6.70
N ASN A 41 7.75 5.84 6.45
CA ASN A 41 8.74 5.65 7.50
C ASN A 41 9.37 7.02 7.81
N PRO A 42 9.24 7.56 9.02
CA PRO A 42 9.75 8.89 9.36
C PRO A 42 11.28 8.93 9.55
N TYR A 43 11.93 7.78 9.57
CA TYR A 43 13.38 7.67 9.75
C TYR A 43 14.10 7.62 8.41
N PRO A 44 14.93 8.62 8.05
CA PRO A 44 15.72 8.56 6.83
C PRO A 44 16.78 7.44 6.91
N PRO A 45 17.31 7.00 5.75
CA PRO A 45 18.50 6.15 5.72
C PRO A 45 19.70 6.82 6.39
N SER A 46 20.71 6.03 6.82
CA SER A 46 21.93 6.60 7.38
C SER A 46 22.77 7.36 6.32
N GLU A 47 23.66 8.21 6.78
CA GLU A 47 24.58 8.95 5.91
C GLU A 47 25.45 8.02 5.04
N GLN A 48 25.81 6.84 5.57
CA GLN A 48 26.52 5.82 4.80
C GLN A 48 25.68 5.33 3.62
N VAL A 49 24.43 4.90 3.88
CA VAL A 49 23.51 4.41 2.84
C VAL A 49 23.21 5.52 1.82
N ILE A 50 22.99 6.76 2.29
CA ILE A 50 22.78 7.92 1.41
C ILE A 50 23.98 8.13 0.49
N SER A 51 25.21 8.09 1.03
CA SER A 51 26.43 8.26 0.27
C SER A 51 26.61 7.15 -0.79
N GLU A 52 26.36 5.91 -0.43
CA GLU A 52 26.46 4.77 -1.35
C GLU A 52 25.37 4.81 -2.45
N ILE A 53 24.14 5.22 -2.11
CA ILE A 53 23.08 5.48 -3.10
C ILE A 53 23.51 6.58 -4.06
N ALA A 54 24.06 7.70 -3.54
CA ALA A 54 24.52 8.80 -4.37
C ALA A 54 25.62 8.37 -5.34
N ALA A 55 26.60 7.59 -4.88
CA ALA A 55 27.67 7.03 -5.71
C ALA A 55 27.13 6.10 -6.81
N ALA A 56 26.20 5.19 -6.46
CA ALA A 56 25.58 4.26 -7.42
C ALA A 56 24.75 5.00 -8.48
N VAL A 57 24.00 6.03 -8.07
CA VAL A 57 23.21 6.89 -8.96
C VAL A 57 24.14 7.70 -9.89
N ALA A 58 25.25 8.25 -9.38
CA ALA A 58 26.24 8.96 -10.18
C ALA A 58 26.89 8.03 -11.23
N GLU A 59 27.19 6.79 -10.87
CA GLU A 59 27.73 5.81 -11.83
C GLU A 59 26.69 5.45 -12.91
N ALA A 60 25.43 5.17 -12.51
CA ALA A 60 24.35 4.94 -13.46
C ALA A 60 24.11 6.15 -14.38
N GLY A 61 24.35 7.36 -13.88
CA GLY A 61 24.25 8.63 -14.61
C GLY A 61 25.21 8.72 -15.81
N ARG A 62 26.37 8.03 -15.79
CA ARG A 62 27.32 8.01 -16.89
C ARG A 62 26.77 7.39 -18.18
N SER A 63 25.72 6.59 -18.07
CA SER A 63 25.07 5.90 -19.19
C SER A 63 23.64 6.37 -19.44
N MET A 64 23.22 7.54 -18.91
CA MET A 64 21.84 8.04 -19.05
C MET A 64 21.39 8.32 -20.49
N ASN A 65 22.33 8.43 -21.43
CA ASN A 65 22.06 8.54 -22.85
C ASN A 65 21.66 7.21 -23.51
N ARG A 66 21.57 6.11 -22.74
CA ARG A 66 21.15 4.79 -23.17
C ARG A 66 19.97 4.31 -22.34
N TYR A 67 19.13 3.46 -22.93
CA TYR A 67 18.06 2.78 -22.19
C TYR A 67 18.65 1.89 -21.09
N PRO A 68 17.95 1.73 -19.95
CA PRO A 68 18.37 0.82 -18.89
C PRO A 68 18.30 -0.65 -19.35
N GLU A 69 18.89 -1.54 -18.55
CA GLU A 69 18.67 -2.98 -18.72
C GLU A 69 17.18 -3.28 -18.59
N ARG A 70 16.62 -3.86 -19.64
CA ARG A 70 15.18 -3.95 -19.87
C ARG A 70 14.44 -4.78 -18.82
N ASP A 71 15.04 -5.86 -18.35
CA ASP A 71 14.40 -6.85 -17.50
C ASP A 71 14.80 -6.73 -16.02
N ALA A 72 15.67 -5.76 -15.68
CA ALA A 72 16.16 -5.48 -14.34
C ALA A 72 16.69 -6.76 -13.61
N LEU A 73 17.39 -7.64 -14.32
CA LEU A 73 17.77 -8.98 -13.85
C LEU A 73 18.58 -8.94 -12.56
N ALA A 74 19.55 -8.02 -12.46
CA ALA A 74 20.36 -7.88 -11.26
C ALA A 74 19.52 -7.47 -10.05
N LEU A 75 18.62 -6.49 -10.21
CA LEU A 75 17.70 -6.07 -9.16
C LEU A 75 16.73 -7.20 -8.77
N ARG A 76 16.16 -7.91 -9.74
CA ARG A 76 15.26 -9.05 -9.50
C ARG A 76 15.96 -10.17 -8.73
N GLY A 77 17.22 -10.43 -9.03
CA GLY A 77 18.06 -11.36 -8.25
C GLY A 77 18.31 -10.89 -6.82
N ASP A 78 18.54 -9.59 -6.61
CA ASP A 78 18.73 -9.02 -5.27
C ASP A 78 17.41 -9.10 -4.46
N LEU A 79 16.25 -8.83 -5.07
CA LEU A 79 14.93 -8.97 -4.46
C LEU A 79 14.61 -10.43 -4.12
N ALA A 80 14.93 -11.38 -5.00
CA ALA A 80 14.76 -12.81 -4.73
C ALA A 80 15.56 -13.26 -3.50
N ARG A 81 16.81 -12.82 -3.39
CA ARG A 81 17.64 -13.09 -2.20
C ARG A 81 17.07 -12.48 -0.93
N TYR A 82 16.60 -11.23 -1.02
CA TYR A 82 15.96 -10.55 0.12
C TYR A 82 14.70 -11.28 0.60
N LEU A 83 13.84 -11.70 -0.31
CA LEU A 83 12.61 -12.42 0.03
C LEU A 83 12.89 -13.83 0.57
N GLY A 84 13.96 -14.48 0.16
CA GLY A 84 14.26 -15.85 0.54
C GLY A 84 13.31 -16.86 -0.11
N HIS A 85 12.78 -17.81 0.65
CA HIS A 85 11.83 -18.84 0.21
C HIS A 85 12.28 -19.65 -1.02
N GLY A 86 13.58 -19.68 -1.35
CA GLY A 86 14.11 -20.37 -2.52
C GLY A 86 13.73 -19.70 -3.86
N LEU A 87 13.32 -18.46 -3.84
CA LEU A 87 12.91 -17.72 -5.05
C LEU A 87 14.12 -17.40 -5.94
N SER A 88 13.87 -17.34 -7.26
CA SER A 88 14.82 -16.93 -8.27
C SER A 88 14.39 -15.64 -8.97
N ALA A 89 15.28 -15.03 -9.76
CA ALA A 89 14.96 -13.81 -10.50
C ALA A 89 13.80 -13.98 -11.48
N GLU A 90 13.58 -15.19 -12.00
CA GLU A 90 12.47 -15.51 -12.92
C GLU A 90 11.10 -15.40 -12.23
N GLN A 91 11.07 -15.54 -10.90
CA GLN A 91 9.86 -15.45 -10.09
C GLN A 91 9.58 -14.06 -9.56
N ILE A 92 10.43 -13.06 -9.86
CA ILE A 92 10.28 -11.69 -9.36
C ILE A 92 9.91 -10.76 -10.52
N TRP A 93 8.95 -9.88 -10.26
CA TRP A 93 8.65 -8.70 -11.05
C TRP A 93 9.00 -7.43 -10.28
N ALA A 94 9.48 -6.39 -10.95
CA ALA A 94 9.80 -5.10 -10.35
C ALA A 94 9.25 -3.96 -11.20
N ALA A 95 8.68 -2.91 -10.55
CA ALA A 95 8.06 -1.78 -11.23
C ALA A 95 8.10 -0.50 -10.35
N ASN A 96 7.60 0.63 -10.89
CA ASN A 96 7.63 1.94 -10.22
C ASN A 96 6.62 2.04 -9.06
N GLY A 97 6.90 1.33 -7.97
CA GLY A 97 6.04 1.14 -6.81
C GLY A 97 5.02 0.03 -7.03
N SER A 98 4.38 -0.41 -5.93
CA SER A 98 3.36 -1.46 -5.99
C SER A 98 2.13 -1.05 -6.82
N ASN A 99 1.86 0.24 -6.99
CA ASN A 99 0.78 0.72 -7.83
C ASN A 99 0.97 0.29 -9.30
N GLU A 100 2.16 0.44 -9.86
CA GLU A 100 2.44 -0.01 -11.23
C GLU A 100 2.47 -1.54 -11.32
N VAL A 101 2.93 -2.23 -10.27
CA VAL A 101 2.82 -3.70 -10.17
C VAL A 101 1.36 -4.15 -10.29
N MET A 102 0.45 -3.54 -9.51
CA MET A 102 -0.98 -3.86 -9.55
C MET A 102 -1.62 -3.51 -10.89
N LEU A 103 -1.24 -2.37 -11.49
CA LEU A 103 -1.70 -2.01 -12.82
C LEU A 103 -1.29 -3.05 -13.87
N HIS A 104 -0.04 -3.54 -13.85
CA HIS A 104 0.40 -4.61 -14.75
C HIS A 104 -0.38 -5.91 -14.52
N VAL A 105 -0.70 -6.26 -13.26
CA VAL A 105 -1.54 -7.43 -12.96
C VAL A 105 -2.93 -7.27 -13.59
N LEU A 106 -3.58 -6.12 -13.41
CA LEU A 106 -4.91 -5.94 -13.96
C LEU A 106 -4.91 -5.82 -15.48
N LEU A 107 -3.90 -5.21 -16.09
CA LEU A 107 -3.73 -5.19 -17.54
C LEU A 107 -3.53 -6.59 -18.13
N ALA A 108 -2.92 -7.53 -17.38
CA ALA A 108 -2.70 -8.89 -17.85
C ALA A 108 -3.89 -9.81 -17.61
N PHE A 109 -4.63 -9.66 -16.51
CA PHE A 109 -5.62 -10.64 -16.05
C PHE A 109 -7.04 -10.10 -15.91
N ALA A 110 -7.24 -8.76 -15.94
CA ALA A 110 -8.53 -8.10 -15.89
C ALA A 110 -8.88 -7.46 -17.25
N GLY A 111 -9.89 -6.59 -17.31
CA GLY A 111 -10.31 -5.90 -18.53
C GLY A 111 -11.82 -5.97 -18.76
N PRO A 112 -12.31 -5.53 -19.93
CA PRO A 112 -13.75 -5.55 -20.26
C PRO A 112 -14.37 -6.95 -20.11
N GLY A 113 -15.47 -7.03 -19.37
CA GLY A 113 -16.19 -8.29 -19.10
C GLY A 113 -15.53 -9.19 -18.04
N ARG A 114 -14.44 -8.74 -17.43
CA ARG A 114 -13.74 -9.43 -16.33
C ARG A 114 -13.99 -8.78 -14.99
N ARG A 115 -13.92 -9.58 -13.94
CA ARG A 115 -14.25 -9.17 -12.57
C ARG A 115 -13.04 -9.15 -11.66
N VAL A 116 -12.91 -8.05 -10.89
CA VAL A 116 -11.93 -7.88 -9.81
C VAL A 116 -12.66 -7.85 -8.48
N LEU A 117 -12.29 -8.73 -7.55
CA LEU A 117 -12.90 -8.86 -6.22
C LEU A 117 -11.91 -8.51 -5.13
N SER A 118 -12.39 -7.82 -4.08
CA SER A 118 -11.65 -7.61 -2.84
C SER A 118 -12.57 -7.65 -1.61
N PHE A 119 -11.97 -7.58 -0.41
CA PHE A 119 -12.68 -7.62 0.88
C PHE A 119 -12.65 -6.24 1.54
N ALA A 120 -13.81 -5.54 1.52
CA ALA A 120 -13.95 -4.17 2.01
C ALA A 120 -14.12 -4.08 3.54
N PRO A 121 -13.59 -3.02 4.21
CA PRO A 121 -12.78 -1.96 3.62
C PRO A 121 -11.41 -2.47 3.16
N THR A 122 -10.89 -1.92 2.07
CA THR A 122 -9.61 -2.30 1.46
C THR A 122 -8.86 -1.09 0.92
N TYR A 123 -7.73 -1.31 0.25
CA TYR A 123 -6.94 -0.23 -0.31
C TYR A 123 -7.71 0.53 -1.40
N SER A 124 -7.83 1.84 -1.19
CA SER A 124 -8.70 2.71 -1.99
C SER A 124 -8.27 2.90 -3.46
N MET A 125 -7.05 2.46 -3.83
CA MET A 125 -6.65 2.43 -5.24
C MET A 125 -7.17 1.23 -6.03
N TYR A 126 -7.67 0.18 -5.38
CA TYR A 126 -8.13 -1.01 -6.09
C TYR A 126 -9.32 -0.73 -7.03
N PRO A 127 -10.38 -0.02 -6.59
CA PRO A 127 -11.45 0.39 -7.51
C PRO A 127 -10.95 1.29 -8.64
N GLU A 128 -9.96 2.17 -8.38
CA GLU A 128 -9.35 3.00 -9.41
C GLU A 128 -8.70 2.15 -10.52
N TYR A 129 -7.91 1.14 -10.14
CA TYR A 129 -7.31 0.23 -11.12
C TYR A 129 -8.36 -0.56 -11.89
N ALA A 130 -9.42 -1.04 -11.24
CA ALA A 130 -10.51 -1.76 -11.90
C ALA A 130 -11.22 -0.86 -12.93
N ARG A 131 -11.55 0.40 -12.56
CA ARG A 131 -12.11 1.40 -13.46
C ARG A 131 -11.17 1.66 -14.65
N ASP A 132 -9.88 1.89 -14.38
CA ASP A 132 -8.90 2.26 -15.40
C ASP A 132 -8.62 1.13 -16.40
N THR A 133 -8.86 -0.11 -16.00
CA THR A 133 -8.80 -1.31 -16.86
C THR A 133 -10.16 -1.76 -17.39
N HIS A 134 -11.23 -0.99 -17.20
CA HIS A 134 -12.61 -1.33 -17.63
C HIS A 134 -13.12 -2.66 -17.06
N SER A 135 -12.70 -3.00 -15.84
CA SER A 135 -13.09 -4.24 -15.17
C SER A 135 -14.28 -4.00 -14.24
N GLU A 136 -15.11 -5.02 -14.05
CA GLU A 136 -16.14 -5.00 -13.02
C GLU A 136 -15.49 -5.07 -11.63
N TRP A 137 -15.75 -4.08 -10.78
CA TRP A 137 -15.30 -4.06 -9.39
C TRP A 137 -16.38 -4.62 -8.47
N CYS A 138 -16.03 -5.57 -7.62
CA CYS A 138 -16.92 -6.08 -6.59
C CYS A 138 -16.21 -6.28 -5.25
N THR A 139 -16.96 -6.16 -4.15
CA THR A 139 -16.42 -6.29 -2.79
C THR A 139 -17.27 -7.24 -1.95
N VAL A 140 -16.61 -7.89 -1.01
CA VAL A 140 -17.22 -8.68 0.06
C VAL A 140 -16.89 -7.99 1.38
N PRO A 141 -17.83 -7.79 2.30
CA PRO A 141 -17.55 -7.15 3.59
C PRO A 141 -16.62 -8.03 4.44
N ARG A 142 -15.69 -7.38 5.14
CA ARG A 142 -14.96 -8.00 6.26
C ARG A 142 -15.91 -8.13 7.47
N ARG A 143 -15.53 -8.93 8.46
CA ARG A 143 -16.23 -8.97 9.76
C ARG A 143 -16.12 -7.61 10.48
N ASP A 144 -16.87 -7.42 11.55
CA ASP A 144 -16.87 -6.18 12.36
C ASP A 144 -15.50 -5.89 12.98
N ASP A 145 -14.70 -6.92 13.24
CA ASP A 145 -13.32 -6.82 13.71
C ASP A 145 -12.29 -6.68 12.55
N PHE A 146 -12.78 -6.51 11.32
CA PHE A 146 -12.03 -6.42 10.08
C PHE A 146 -11.27 -7.68 9.66
N THR A 147 -11.50 -8.81 10.30
CA THR A 147 -10.99 -10.10 9.83
C THR A 147 -11.74 -10.61 8.60
N VAL A 148 -11.16 -11.58 7.91
CA VAL A 148 -11.78 -12.29 6.76
C VAL A 148 -11.98 -13.74 7.15
N ASP A 149 -13.23 -14.17 7.17
CA ASP A 149 -13.58 -15.57 7.45
C ASP A 149 -13.22 -16.47 6.27
N PRO A 150 -12.52 -17.59 6.47
CA PRO A 150 -12.08 -18.46 5.38
C PRO A 150 -13.24 -19.08 4.59
N ASP A 151 -14.29 -19.57 5.26
CA ASP A 151 -15.40 -20.24 4.61
C ASP A 151 -16.28 -19.23 3.86
N ALA A 152 -16.57 -18.10 4.47
CA ALA A 152 -17.32 -17.02 3.84
C ALA A 152 -16.58 -16.43 2.64
N ALA A 153 -15.26 -16.29 2.74
CA ALA A 153 -14.43 -15.81 1.64
C ALA A 153 -14.42 -16.78 0.46
N ALA A 154 -14.24 -18.08 0.71
CA ALA A 154 -14.28 -19.11 -0.31
C ALA A 154 -15.67 -19.16 -1.00
N ALA A 155 -16.76 -19.12 -0.22
CA ALA A 155 -18.13 -19.08 -0.76
C ALA A 155 -18.38 -17.85 -1.64
N ALA A 156 -17.91 -16.67 -1.22
CA ALA A 156 -18.06 -15.45 -1.99
C ALA A 156 -17.26 -15.49 -3.31
N VAL A 157 -16.04 -16.03 -3.30
CA VAL A 157 -15.20 -16.21 -4.49
C VAL A 157 -15.85 -17.22 -5.47
N LEU A 158 -16.39 -18.34 -4.96
CA LEU A 158 -17.13 -19.32 -5.78
C LEU A 158 -18.34 -18.69 -6.45
N GLN A 159 -19.10 -17.86 -5.72
CA GLN A 159 -20.29 -17.19 -6.24
C GLN A 159 -19.92 -16.12 -7.27
N ALA A 160 -18.97 -15.25 -6.95
CA ALA A 160 -18.58 -14.12 -7.80
C ALA A 160 -17.76 -14.54 -9.03
N ARG A 161 -17.03 -15.67 -8.97
CA ARG A 161 -16.16 -16.18 -10.03
C ARG A 161 -15.21 -15.11 -10.60
N PRO A 162 -14.43 -14.43 -9.78
CA PRO A 162 -13.57 -13.33 -10.23
C PRO A 162 -12.41 -13.83 -11.09
N ASP A 163 -11.98 -12.96 -12.03
CA ASP A 163 -10.72 -13.15 -12.78
C ASP A 163 -9.50 -12.76 -11.95
N VAL A 164 -9.68 -11.79 -11.04
CA VAL A 164 -8.63 -11.34 -10.12
C VAL A 164 -9.22 -11.15 -8.73
N VAL A 165 -8.57 -11.73 -7.72
CA VAL A 165 -8.83 -11.44 -6.30
C VAL A 165 -7.67 -10.63 -5.74
N LEU A 166 -7.95 -9.44 -5.19
CA LEU A 166 -6.96 -8.58 -4.54
C LEU A 166 -7.18 -8.59 -3.03
N ILE A 167 -6.16 -8.95 -2.27
CA ILE A 167 -6.22 -9.00 -0.80
C ILE A 167 -5.03 -8.26 -0.22
N THR A 168 -5.27 -7.22 0.56
CA THR A 168 -4.22 -6.52 1.31
C THR A 168 -4.03 -7.19 2.68
N SER A 169 -2.79 -7.58 3.00
CA SER A 169 -2.42 -8.22 4.29
C SER A 169 -0.99 -7.87 4.70
N PRO A 170 -0.80 -7.04 5.74
CA PRO A 170 -1.79 -6.32 6.54
C PRO A 170 -2.64 -5.34 5.73
N ASN A 171 -3.93 -5.26 6.05
CA ASN A 171 -4.88 -4.47 5.29
C ASN A 171 -4.69 -2.95 5.49
N ASN A 172 -4.98 -2.18 4.47
CA ASN A 172 -5.14 -0.74 4.54
C ASN A 172 -6.60 -0.40 4.19
N PRO A 173 -7.39 0.23 5.09
CA PRO A 173 -6.93 1.07 6.21
C PRO A 173 -6.92 0.42 7.60
N THR A 174 -7.30 -0.84 7.77
CA THR A 174 -7.56 -1.42 9.09
C THR A 174 -6.31 -1.90 9.84
N GLY A 175 -5.24 -2.24 9.13
CA GLY A 175 -4.03 -2.83 9.70
C GLY A 175 -4.11 -4.35 9.88
N THR A 176 -5.28 -4.96 9.77
CA THR A 176 -5.55 -6.37 10.09
C THR A 176 -4.91 -7.32 9.08
N ALA A 177 -4.17 -8.30 9.55
CA ALA A 177 -3.60 -9.35 8.71
C ALA A 177 -4.67 -10.40 8.34
N VAL A 178 -4.46 -11.08 7.21
CA VAL A 178 -5.28 -12.21 6.76
C VAL A 178 -4.49 -13.51 6.98
N SER A 179 -5.14 -14.52 7.54
CA SER A 179 -4.50 -15.81 7.85
C SER A 179 -4.13 -16.58 6.58
N LEU A 180 -3.08 -17.43 6.65
CA LEU A 180 -2.77 -18.35 5.54
C LEU A 180 -3.91 -19.35 5.27
N GLU A 181 -4.70 -19.69 6.29
CA GLU A 181 -5.90 -20.52 6.13
C GLU A 181 -6.91 -19.85 5.20
N THR A 182 -7.22 -18.59 5.45
CA THR A 182 -8.11 -17.80 4.58
C THR A 182 -7.55 -17.69 3.15
N ILE A 183 -6.24 -17.44 3.01
CA ILE A 183 -5.61 -17.34 1.68
C ILE A 183 -5.69 -18.67 0.94
N ARG A 184 -5.44 -19.81 1.61
CA ARG A 184 -5.60 -21.15 1.02
C ARG A 184 -7.04 -21.39 0.56
N ALA A 185 -8.01 -21.15 1.45
CA ALA A 185 -9.43 -21.34 1.14
C ALA A 185 -9.86 -20.56 -0.12
N ILE A 186 -9.35 -19.34 -0.29
CA ILE A 186 -9.58 -18.53 -1.49
C ILE A 186 -8.86 -19.13 -2.71
N CYS A 187 -7.58 -19.48 -2.58
CA CYS A 187 -6.79 -20.02 -3.70
C CYS A 187 -7.33 -21.35 -4.23
N ASP A 188 -7.87 -22.19 -3.35
CA ASP A 188 -8.44 -23.52 -3.70
C ASP A 188 -9.66 -23.37 -4.62
N VAL A 189 -10.42 -22.28 -4.53
CA VAL A 189 -11.68 -22.08 -5.24
C VAL A 189 -11.62 -21.00 -6.33
N ALA A 190 -10.61 -20.12 -6.30
CA ALA A 190 -10.52 -19.00 -7.24
C ALA A 190 -10.33 -19.48 -8.68
N PRO A 191 -11.21 -19.10 -9.63
CA PRO A 191 -11.03 -19.46 -11.04
C PRO A 191 -9.91 -18.66 -11.71
N GLY A 192 -9.67 -17.43 -11.25
CA GLY A 192 -8.66 -16.50 -11.74
C GLY A 192 -7.37 -16.49 -10.92
N VAL A 193 -6.68 -15.36 -10.92
CA VAL A 193 -5.46 -15.14 -10.14
C VAL A 193 -5.78 -14.52 -8.77
N VAL A 194 -4.95 -14.84 -7.77
CA VAL A 194 -5.04 -14.27 -6.43
C VAL A 194 -3.78 -13.46 -6.14
N VAL A 195 -3.92 -12.22 -5.70
CA VAL A 195 -2.81 -11.34 -5.36
C VAL A 195 -2.92 -10.93 -3.90
N ILE A 196 -1.89 -11.24 -3.13
CA ILE A 196 -1.76 -10.79 -1.75
C ILE A 196 -0.82 -9.59 -1.74
N ASP A 197 -1.36 -8.44 -1.34
CA ASP A 197 -0.59 -7.20 -1.22
C ASP A 197 -0.02 -7.09 0.20
N GLU A 198 1.24 -7.43 0.34
CA GLU A 198 2.01 -7.40 1.57
C GLU A 198 2.83 -6.10 1.73
N ALA A 199 2.28 -4.96 1.31
CA ALA A 199 2.97 -3.66 1.38
C ALA A 199 3.41 -3.25 2.80
N TYR A 200 2.82 -3.85 3.83
CA TYR A 200 3.10 -3.57 5.24
C TYR A 200 3.65 -4.78 6.01
N TYR A 201 4.01 -5.86 5.32
CA TYR A 201 4.41 -7.12 5.95
C TYR A 201 5.58 -6.97 6.93
N GLU A 202 6.58 -6.15 6.61
CA GLU A 202 7.74 -5.93 7.46
C GLU A 202 7.37 -5.34 8.85
N PHE A 203 6.18 -4.72 8.99
CA PHE A 203 5.66 -4.20 10.25
C PHE A 203 4.80 -5.20 11.02
N ALA A 204 4.48 -6.35 10.43
CA ALA A 204 3.66 -7.36 11.09
C ALA A 204 4.32 -7.87 12.38
N ARG A 205 3.50 -8.32 13.32
CA ARG A 205 3.97 -8.90 14.58
C ARG A 205 4.87 -10.10 14.31
N PHE A 206 5.81 -10.32 15.20
CA PHE A 206 6.72 -11.45 15.08
C PHE A 206 5.94 -12.76 15.00
N GLY A 207 6.28 -13.60 14.02
CA GLY A 207 5.61 -14.89 13.78
C GLY A 207 4.40 -14.82 12.85
N THR A 208 4.00 -13.65 12.36
CA THR A 208 2.99 -13.54 11.29
C THR A 208 3.55 -14.17 10.00
N PRO A 209 2.91 -15.22 9.45
CA PRO A 209 3.42 -15.89 8.25
C PRO A 209 3.17 -15.04 7.00
N SER A 210 4.08 -15.15 6.02
CA SER A 210 3.92 -14.54 4.70
C SER A 210 3.20 -15.45 3.72
N ALA A 211 2.39 -14.90 2.84
CA ALA A 211 1.80 -15.63 1.72
C ALA A 211 2.84 -16.18 0.74
N LEU A 212 4.11 -15.74 0.81
CA LEU A 212 5.23 -16.35 0.06
C LEU A 212 5.38 -17.84 0.32
N GLU A 213 5.03 -18.32 1.53
CA GLU A 213 5.04 -19.74 1.87
C GLU A 213 4.11 -20.58 1.01
N LEU A 214 3.10 -19.98 0.42
CA LEU A 214 2.09 -20.66 -0.39
C LEU A 214 2.43 -20.71 -1.89
N LEU A 215 3.39 -19.90 -2.37
CA LEU A 215 3.74 -19.83 -3.80
C LEU A 215 4.08 -21.18 -4.43
N PRO A 216 4.80 -22.11 -3.75
CA PRO A 216 5.08 -23.44 -4.34
C PRO A 216 3.84 -24.29 -4.61
N HIS A 217 2.73 -24.00 -3.94
CA HIS A 217 1.50 -24.80 -4.01
C HIS A 217 0.42 -24.18 -4.93
N TYR A 218 0.51 -22.87 -5.21
CA TYR A 218 -0.51 -22.14 -5.93
C TYR A 218 0.07 -21.35 -7.12
N PRO A 219 0.11 -21.91 -8.33
CA PRO A 219 0.76 -21.26 -9.48
C PRO A 219 0.05 -19.99 -9.96
N ARG A 220 -1.18 -19.74 -9.50
CA ARG A 220 -1.95 -18.52 -9.80
C ARG A 220 -1.93 -17.51 -8.63
N LEU A 221 -1.17 -17.79 -7.59
CA LEU A 221 -0.93 -16.86 -6.48
C LEU A 221 0.25 -15.94 -6.83
N ALA A 222 0.11 -14.66 -6.47
CA ALA A 222 1.19 -13.69 -6.48
C ALA A 222 1.22 -12.92 -5.16
N VAL A 223 2.41 -12.53 -4.71
CA VAL A 223 2.61 -11.74 -3.49
C VAL A 223 3.34 -10.46 -3.85
N SER A 224 2.68 -9.31 -3.64
CA SER A 224 3.23 -7.99 -3.91
C SER A 224 3.81 -7.37 -2.65
N ARG A 225 4.93 -6.65 -2.78
CA ARG A 225 5.56 -5.84 -1.73
C ARG A 225 6.07 -4.51 -2.26
N THR A 226 6.52 -3.63 -1.38
CA THR A 226 7.04 -2.31 -1.75
C THR A 226 8.20 -1.90 -0.84
N MET A 227 9.17 -1.18 -1.40
CA MET A 227 10.20 -0.51 -0.60
C MET A 227 9.74 0.86 -0.06
N SER A 228 8.55 1.33 -0.44
CA SER A 228 8.05 2.65 -0.05
C SER A 228 7.77 2.80 1.45
N LYS A 229 7.64 1.70 2.20
CA LYS A 229 7.21 1.72 3.60
C LYS A 229 8.37 1.37 4.54
N ALA A 230 8.64 0.11 4.79
CA ALA A 230 9.67 -0.34 5.73
C ALA A 230 11.09 0.15 5.36
N PHE A 231 11.41 0.16 4.07
CA PHE A 231 12.71 0.59 3.56
C PHE A 231 12.93 2.11 3.50
N ALA A 232 11.98 2.94 3.96
CA ALA A 232 12.08 4.40 3.82
C ALA A 232 12.43 4.87 2.38
N PHE A 233 11.95 4.13 1.37
CA PHE A 233 12.30 4.33 -0.04
C PHE A 233 11.10 4.82 -0.87
N ALA A 234 10.20 5.60 -0.25
CA ALA A 234 8.98 6.07 -0.90
C ALA A 234 9.27 6.91 -2.16
N ALA A 235 10.24 7.83 -2.07
CA ALA A 235 10.67 8.67 -3.20
C ALA A 235 11.41 7.89 -4.30
N GLY A 236 12.03 6.75 -3.98
CA GLY A 236 12.74 5.90 -4.92
C GLY A 236 11.84 5.07 -5.83
N ARG A 237 10.52 4.98 -5.51
CA ARG A 237 9.48 4.36 -6.34
C ARG A 237 9.80 2.93 -6.75
N LEU A 238 10.02 2.01 -5.82
CA LEU A 238 10.16 0.58 -6.12
C LEU A 238 9.10 -0.27 -5.44
N GLY A 239 8.33 -1.01 -6.25
CA GLY A 239 7.48 -2.11 -5.85
C GLY A 239 7.90 -3.38 -6.58
N TYR A 240 7.52 -4.52 -6.04
CA TYR A 240 7.87 -5.81 -6.62
C TYR A 240 6.81 -6.87 -6.28
N LEU A 241 6.83 -7.96 -7.05
CA LEU A 241 5.90 -9.07 -6.90
C LEU A 241 6.65 -10.38 -7.10
N ALA A 242 6.35 -11.37 -6.28
CA ALA A 242 6.81 -12.74 -6.42
C ALA A 242 5.65 -13.63 -6.88
N ALA A 243 5.90 -14.46 -7.91
CA ALA A 243 4.91 -15.40 -8.45
C ALA A 243 5.60 -16.52 -9.27
N ALA A 244 4.81 -17.44 -9.79
CA ALA A 244 5.31 -18.44 -10.74
C ALA A 244 5.89 -17.76 -12.01
N PRO A 245 6.93 -18.33 -12.66
CA PRO A 245 7.54 -17.73 -13.86
C PRO A 245 6.54 -17.40 -14.98
N ALA A 246 5.55 -18.25 -15.22
CA ALA A 246 4.51 -17.99 -16.22
C ALA A 246 3.64 -16.75 -15.89
N PHE A 247 3.42 -16.46 -14.59
CA PHE A 247 2.75 -15.25 -14.16
C PHE A 247 3.59 -14.02 -14.51
N ILE A 248 4.90 -14.09 -14.23
CA ILE A 248 5.86 -13.01 -14.55
C ILE A 248 5.91 -12.76 -16.07
N GLU A 249 5.90 -13.80 -16.88
CA GLU A 249 5.85 -13.65 -18.34
C GLU A 249 4.58 -12.91 -18.81
N ALA A 250 3.41 -13.17 -18.18
CA ALA A 250 2.19 -12.44 -18.49
C ALA A 250 2.34 -10.92 -18.21
N LEU A 251 3.01 -10.53 -17.11
CA LEU A 251 3.29 -9.12 -16.81
C LEU A 251 4.24 -8.50 -17.84
N ARG A 252 5.20 -9.27 -18.36
CA ARG A 252 6.14 -8.80 -19.40
C ARG A 252 5.43 -8.46 -20.72
N ILE A 253 4.30 -9.08 -21.01
CA ILE A 253 3.53 -8.80 -22.23
C ILE A 253 2.92 -7.39 -22.18
N VAL A 254 2.42 -6.97 -21.03
CA VAL A 254 1.63 -5.73 -20.89
C VAL A 254 2.47 -4.52 -20.45
N ARG A 255 3.65 -4.74 -19.92
CA ARG A 255 4.51 -3.63 -19.47
C ARG A 255 4.99 -2.77 -20.63
N LEU A 256 5.19 -1.49 -20.39
CA LEU A 256 5.93 -0.64 -21.30
C LEU A 256 7.43 -1.02 -21.29
N PRO A 257 8.11 -1.04 -22.44
CA PRO A 257 9.53 -1.36 -22.48
C PRO A 257 10.34 -0.32 -21.68
N TYR A 258 11.37 -0.80 -20.95
CA TYR A 258 12.27 0.05 -20.17
C TYR A 258 11.57 0.87 -19.06
N HIS A 259 10.46 0.38 -18.52
CA HIS A 259 9.62 1.09 -17.56
C HIS A 259 10.34 1.49 -16.26
N LEU A 260 11.37 0.73 -15.81
CA LEU A 260 12.09 0.98 -14.57
C LEU A 260 13.45 1.63 -14.86
N SER A 261 13.66 2.86 -14.36
CA SER A 261 14.86 3.65 -14.65
C SER A 261 16.13 3.01 -14.10
N ALA A 262 17.27 3.27 -14.76
CA ALA A 262 18.60 2.83 -14.28
C ALA A 262 18.91 3.42 -12.88
N LEU A 263 18.48 4.64 -12.61
CA LEU A 263 18.70 5.32 -11.31
C LEU A 263 17.94 4.62 -10.18
N THR A 264 16.67 4.29 -10.41
CA THR A 264 15.86 3.53 -9.43
C THR A 264 16.47 2.14 -9.20
N GLN A 265 16.88 1.44 -10.26
CA GLN A 265 17.53 0.12 -10.13
C GLN A 265 18.81 0.22 -9.30
N ALA A 266 19.68 1.20 -9.57
CA ALA A 266 20.95 1.39 -8.85
C ALA A 266 20.70 1.72 -7.37
N ALA A 267 19.87 2.69 -7.07
CA ALA A 267 19.54 3.09 -5.70
C ALA A 267 18.89 1.95 -4.88
N ALA A 268 17.95 1.23 -5.48
CA ALA A 268 17.27 0.12 -4.82
C ALA A 268 18.20 -1.06 -4.50
N ARG A 269 19.14 -1.37 -5.37
CA ARG A 269 20.15 -2.41 -5.12
C ARG A 269 21.03 -2.08 -3.93
N VAL A 270 21.45 -0.82 -3.77
CA VAL A 270 22.17 -0.36 -2.57
C VAL A 270 21.29 -0.51 -1.33
N ALA A 271 20.05 -0.02 -1.37
CA ALA A 271 19.13 -0.15 -0.24
C ALA A 271 18.89 -1.62 0.16
N LEU A 272 18.79 -2.55 -0.80
CA LEU A 272 18.69 -3.99 -0.55
C LEU A 272 19.98 -4.59 0.05
N ALA A 273 21.15 -4.13 -0.36
CA ALA A 273 22.41 -4.55 0.25
C ALA A 273 22.51 -4.14 1.73
N HIS A 274 21.85 -3.04 2.09
CA HIS A 274 21.76 -2.53 3.46
C HIS A 274 20.41 -2.88 4.14
N ALA A 275 19.69 -3.92 3.68
CA ALA A 275 18.37 -4.26 4.21
C ALA A 275 18.30 -4.38 5.74
N PRO A 276 19.26 -5.00 6.46
CA PRO A 276 19.21 -5.04 7.92
C PRO A 276 19.23 -3.65 8.56
N GLU A 277 19.99 -2.71 8.02
CA GLU A 277 20.04 -1.34 8.51
C GLU A 277 18.77 -0.57 8.17
N MET A 278 18.30 -0.67 6.93
CA MET A 278 17.05 -0.04 6.47
C MET A 278 15.85 -0.49 7.30
N LEU A 279 15.85 -1.74 7.76
CA LEU A 279 14.79 -2.32 8.57
C LEU A 279 15.01 -2.14 10.08
N ALA A 280 16.15 -1.61 10.54
CA ALA A 280 16.47 -1.47 11.95
C ALA A 280 15.45 -0.59 12.74
N LYS A 281 14.76 0.32 12.05
CA LYS A 281 13.74 1.20 12.65
C LYS A 281 12.34 0.58 12.67
N VAL A 282 12.12 -0.52 11.97
CA VAL A 282 10.81 -1.19 11.91
C VAL A 282 10.32 -1.59 13.30
N ASP A 283 11.21 -2.13 14.15
CA ASP A 283 10.83 -2.51 15.52
C ASP A 283 10.44 -1.31 16.40
N GLN A 284 11.04 -0.14 16.16
CA GLN A 284 10.62 1.08 16.84
C GLN A 284 9.21 1.51 16.40
N LEU A 285 8.92 1.41 15.11
CA LEU A 285 7.59 1.73 14.57
C LEU A 285 6.52 0.72 15.02
N ARG A 286 6.86 -0.57 15.12
CA ARG A 286 5.97 -1.58 15.72
C ARG A 286 5.58 -1.21 17.15
N ARG A 287 6.58 -0.88 17.99
CA ARG A 287 6.33 -0.45 19.39
C ARG A 287 5.52 0.83 19.43
N ALA A 288 5.87 1.83 18.62
CA ALA A 288 5.12 3.08 18.54
C ALA A 288 3.65 2.86 18.14
N ARG A 289 3.37 1.93 17.20
CA ARG A 289 2.02 1.51 16.84
C ARG A 289 1.29 0.85 18.02
N ASP A 290 1.92 -0.12 18.70
CA ASP A 290 1.29 -0.86 19.77
C ASP A 290 1.03 0.03 21.00
N ASP A 291 1.96 0.93 21.34
CA ASP A 291 1.79 1.96 22.37
C ASP A 291 0.68 2.93 22.01
N LEU A 292 0.60 3.34 20.74
CA LEU A 292 -0.43 4.23 20.25
C LEU A 292 -1.81 3.56 20.31
N ALA A 293 -1.94 2.32 19.87
CA ALA A 293 -3.17 1.55 19.93
C ALA A 293 -3.67 1.41 21.38
N SER A 294 -2.78 1.07 22.30
CA SER A 294 -3.08 0.96 23.73
C SER A 294 -3.51 2.31 24.32
N TRP A 295 -2.83 3.38 23.95
CA TRP A 295 -3.18 4.73 24.43
C TRP A 295 -4.55 5.18 23.92
N LEU A 296 -4.86 4.96 22.63
CA LEU A 296 -6.17 5.29 22.03
C LEU A 296 -7.31 4.51 22.71
N ALA A 297 -7.13 3.22 22.96
CA ALA A 297 -8.09 2.42 23.71
C ALA A 297 -8.28 2.95 25.14
N GLY A 298 -7.21 3.42 25.80
CA GLY A 298 -7.26 4.10 27.10
C GLY A 298 -8.02 5.43 27.09
N GLN A 299 -8.20 6.06 25.94
CA GLN A 299 -9.07 7.23 25.77
C GLN A 299 -10.54 6.86 25.55
N GLY A 300 -10.90 5.58 25.60
CA GLY A 300 -12.25 5.08 25.33
C GLY A 300 -12.62 4.96 23.85
N LEU A 301 -11.64 5.08 22.96
CA LEU A 301 -11.85 4.94 21.50
C LEU A 301 -11.79 3.47 21.07
N GLN A 302 -12.56 3.11 20.05
CA GLN A 302 -12.39 1.82 19.38
C GLN A 302 -11.12 1.83 18.53
N VAL A 303 -10.40 0.71 18.54
CA VAL A 303 -9.14 0.57 17.82
C VAL A 303 -9.13 -0.75 17.06
N ALA A 304 -8.84 -0.69 15.77
CA ALA A 304 -8.67 -1.91 14.97
C ALA A 304 -7.32 -2.57 15.30
N ASP A 305 -7.30 -3.90 15.35
CA ASP A 305 -6.06 -4.65 15.51
C ASP A 305 -5.15 -4.47 14.28
N SER A 306 -3.89 -4.07 14.50
CA SER A 306 -3.00 -3.68 13.42
C SER A 306 -1.66 -4.40 13.44
N ASP A 307 -1.31 -4.93 12.27
CA ASP A 307 0.00 -5.45 11.89
C ASP A 307 0.76 -4.54 10.90
N ALA A 308 0.23 -3.32 10.65
CA ALA A 308 0.85 -2.32 9.77
C ALA A 308 1.62 -1.25 10.58
N ASN A 309 2.11 -0.20 9.91
CA ASN A 309 2.73 0.95 10.57
C ASN A 309 1.74 2.09 10.84
N PHE A 310 0.48 1.78 11.09
CA PHE A 310 -0.58 2.74 11.39
C PHE A 310 -1.66 2.07 12.25
N VAL A 311 -2.56 2.89 12.78
CA VAL A 311 -3.73 2.46 13.58
C VAL A 311 -4.97 3.10 12.99
N LEU A 312 -6.02 2.28 12.77
CA LEU A 312 -7.38 2.75 12.49
C LEU A 312 -8.12 2.84 13.82
N PHE A 313 -8.74 3.97 14.11
CA PHE A 313 -9.39 4.25 15.39
C PHE A 313 -10.64 5.10 15.21
N GLY A 314 -11.55 5.04 16.16
CA GLY A 314 -12.85 5.76 16.15
C GLY A 314 -13.72 5.18 17.28
N ARG A 315 -15.04 5.12 17.15
CA ARG A 315 -15.90 5.73 16.13
C ARG A 315 -16.28 7.14 16.58
N PHE A 316 -16.19 8.09 15.70
CA PHE A 316 -16.61 9.47 15.93
C PHE A 316 -17.95 9.71 15.20
N ASP A 317 -18.85 10.45 15.81
CA ASP A 317 -20.10 10.87 15.16
C ASP A 317 -19.82 11.80 13.98
N ASP A 318 -18.86 12.70 14.13
CA ASP A 318 -18.32 13.56 13.08
C ASP A 318 -16.80 13.41 12.99
N ARG A 319 -16.34 12.42 12.23
CA ARG A 319 -14.89 12.19 12.00
C ARG A 319 -14.23 13.36 11.29
N HIS A 320 -14.98 14.09 10.42
CA HIS A 320 -14.41 15.22 9.68
C HIS A 320 -14.10 16.39 10.63
N ALA A 321 -14.99 16.70 11.58
CA ALA A 321 -14.72 17.71 12.59
C ALA A 321 -13.50 17.37 13.45
N VAL A 322 -13.32 16.09 13.84
CA VAL A 322 -12.14 15.64 14.57
C VAL A 322 -10.88 15.78 13.73
N TRP A 323 -10.92 15.34 12.46
CA TRP A 323 -9.81 15.47 11.51
C TRP A 323 -9.42 16.93 11.31
N GLN A 324 -10.38 17.82 11.08
CA GLN A 324 -10.13 19.26 10.91
C GLN A 324 -9.54 19.89 12.18
N ALA A 325 -10.07 19.54 13.35
CA ALA A 325 -9.57 20.04 14.62
C ALA A 325 -8.13 19.59 14.95
N LEU A 326 -7.70 18.43 14.47
CA LEU A 326 -6.31 17.97 14.53
C LEU A 326 -5.44 18.75 13.53
N LEU A 327 -5.93 18.96 12.30
CA LEU A 327 -5.24 19.74 11.29
C LEU A 327 -5.00 21.18 11.74
N ASP A 328 -6.00 21.83 12.36
CA ASP A 328 -5.90 23.19 12.93
C ASP A 328 -4.82 23.29 14.04
N ARG A 329 -4.43 22.15 14.62
CA ARG A 329 -3.35 22.03 15.60
C ARG A 329 -2.02 21.59 14.98
N GLY A 330 -1.93 21.57 13.64
CA GLY A 330 -0.72 21.23 12.91
C GLY A 330 -0.45 19.73 12.80
N VAL A 331 -1.46 18.87 13.02
CA VAL A 331 -1.33 17.42 12.91
C VAL A 331 -2.23 16.89 11.79
N LEU A 332 -1.63 16.41 10.72
CA LEU A 332 -2.32 15.83 9.58
C LEU A 332 -2.36 14.30 9.69
N ILE A 333 -3.57 13.76 9.85
CA ILE A 333 -3.86 12.32 9.77
C ILE A 333 -4.75 12.00 8.58
N ARG A 334 -5.15 10.76 8.38
CA ARG A 334 -5.97 10.34 7.25
C ARG A 334 -7.42 10.14 7.64
N GLU A 335 -8.32 10.84 6.97
CA GLU A 335 -9.73 10.54 6.95
C GLU A 335 -9.98 9.40 5.93
N THR A 336 -10.14 8.17 6.44
CA THR A 336 -10.30 6.95 5.62
C THR A 336 -10.91 5.83 6.45
N GLY A 337 -11.35 4.76 5.79
CA GLY A 337 -12.02 3.64 6.44
C GLY A 337 -13.54 3.81 6.47
N PRO A 338 -14.26 2.96 7.21
CA PRO A 338 -15.70 3.08 7.42
C PRO A 338 -16.07 4.40 8.09
N ASP A 339 -17.35 4.75 8.08
CA ASP A 339 -17.82 5.98 8.71
C ASP A 339 -17.50 6.01 10.21
N GLY A 340 -17.09 7.18 10.68
CA GLY A 340 -16.64 7.41 12.04
C GLY A 340 -15.19 7.02 12.32
N TRP A 341 -14.46 6.41 11.38
CA TRP A 341 -13.08 6.00 11.60
C TRP A 341 -12.06 6.97 10.99
N LEU A 342 -10.89 7.08 11.66
CA LEU A 342 -9.71 7.82 11.24
C LEU A 342 -8.50 6.91 11.30
N ARG A 343 -7.47 7.17 10.48
CA ARG A 343 -6.21 6.42 10.47
C ARG A 343 -5.03 7.35 10.74
N VAL A 344 -4.16 6.94 11.67
CA VAL A 344 -2.92 7.64 11.99
C VAL A 344 -1.72 6.73 11.82
N SER A 345 -0.66 7.21 11.14
CA SER A 345 0.61 6.48 11.00
C SER A 345 1.40 6.49 12.30
N ALA A 346 2.14 5.41 12.57
CA ALA A 346 3.16 5.42 13.61
C ALA A 346 4.34 6.30 13.15
N GLY A 347 4.72 7.24 14.00
CA GLY A 347 5.79 8.21 13.74
C GLY A 347 6.92 8.13 14.76
N THR A 348 7.77 9.16 14.77
CA THR A 348 8.80 9.38 15.79
C THR A 348 8.16 9.65 17.17
N PRO A 349 8.89 9.49 18.27
CA PRO A 349 8.37 9.83 19.61
C PRO A 349 7.81 11.25 19.70
N THR A 350 8.44 12.21 19.05
CA THR A 350 7.99 13.62 19.02
C THR A 350 6.68 13.78 18.28
N GLU A 351 6.54 13.15 17.11
CA GLU A 351 5.29 13.18 16.32
C GLU A 351 4.14 12.47 17.05
N MET A 352 4.43 11.33 17.70
CA MET A 352 3.45 10.61 18.50
C MET A 352 2.98 11.42 19.71
N GLN A 353 3.88 12.14 20.38
CA GLN A 353 3.51 13.02 21.49
C GLN A 353 2.64 14.19 21.00
N ALA A 354 3.02 14.85 19.92
CA ALA A 354 2.24 15.93 19.32
C ALA A 354 0.83 15.49 18.91
N PHE A 355 0.70 14.31 18.32
CA PHE A 355 -0.61 13.73 18.00
C PHE A 355 -1.45 13.47 19.27
N LYS A 356 -0.87 12.86 20.30
CA LYS A 356 -1.54 12.57 21.58
C LYS A 356 -2.04 13.85 22.26
N ASP A 357 -1.21 14.90 22.29
CA ASP A 357 -1.57 16.19 22.88
C ASP A 357 -2.70 16.86 22.11
N ALA A 358 -2.61 16.88 20.77
CA ALA A 358 -3.64 17.44 19.91
C ALA A 358 -4.97 16.69 20.06
N LEU A 359 -4.97 15.36 20.02
CA LEU A 359 -6.20 14.56 20.14
C LEU A 359 -6.82 14.71 21.54
N THR A 360 -6.00 14.74 22.60
CA THR A 360 -6.51 14.99 23.97
C THR A 360 -7.24 16.33 24.07
N ALA A 361 -6.68 17.39 23.47
CA ALA A 361 -7.34 18.70 23.44
C ALA A 361 -8.65 18.68 22.66
N VAL A 362 -8.71 17.96 21.52
CA VAL A 362 -9.92 17.81 20.70
C VAL A 362 -11.01 17.08 21.48
N LEU A 363 -10.68 15.95 22.14
CA LEU A 363 -11.64 15.15 22.90
C LEU A 363 -12.21 15.92 24.11
N ARG A 364 -11.37 16.71 24.82
CA ARG A 364 -11.85 17.58 25.93
C ARG A 364 -12.85 18.62 25.45
N THR A 365 -12.57 19.28 24.33
CA THR A 365 -13.46 20.29 23.76
C THR A 365 -14.82 19.70 23.33
N ALA A 366 -14.84 18.44 22.90
CA ALA A 366 -16.07 17.74 22.57
C ALA A 366 -16.92 17.49 23.83
N ILE A 367 -16.31 16.98 24.92
CA ILE A 367 -16.99 16.71 26.20
C ILE A 367 -17.58 17.99 26.82
N GLU A 368 -16.84 19.12 26.75
CA GLU A 368 -17.29 20.41 27.28
C GLU A 368 -18.49 20.98 26.50
N LYS A 369 -18.63 20.65 25.22
CA LYS A 369 -19.79 21.04 24.40
C LYS A 369 -21.05 20.21 24.67
N GLU A 370 -20.89 18.96 25.11
CA GLU A 370 -22.00 18.05 25.44
C GLU A 370 -22.51 18.27 26.86
N ASN A 371 -21.73 18.90 27.75
CA ASN A 371 -22.10 19.24 29.14
C ASN A 371 -21.88 20.75 29.42
N PRO A 372 -22.70 21.65 28.83
CA PRO A 372 -22.56 23.09 29.00
C PRO A 372 -22.89 23.59 30.40
#